data_beee858e925a708905a9cd1dc706bdf3
#
_entry.id   beee858e925a708905a9cd1dc706bdf3
#
_cell.length_a   1.000
_cell.length_b   1.000
_cell.length_c   1.000
_cell.angle_alpha   90.00
_cell.angle_beta   90.00
_cell.angle_gamma   90.00
#
_symmetry.space_group_name_H-M   'P 1'
#
loop_
_entity.id
_entity.type
_entity.pdbx_description
1 polymer ?
#
loop_
_entity_poly.entity_id
_entity_poly.type
_entity_poly.pdbx_seq_one_letter_code
_entity_poly.pdbx_strand_id
1 'polypeptide(L)' 'MKWFNPEKGYGFIARDSGGRDVFVHISALERSGITTLGEGQEVIVDVVEGRKGLEAARVRLV' A
#
# COMPACT_ATOMS: atom_id res chain seq x y z
N MET A 1 -3.53 5.78 3.52
CA MET A 1 -3.24 5.72 2.08
C MET A 1 -2.92 7.10 1.56
N LYS A 2 -1.75 7.30 1.01
CA LYS A 2 -1.36 8.61 0.49
C LYS A 2 -1.96 8.86 -0.89
N TRP A 3 -1.75 7.93 -1.81
CA TRP A 3 -2.42 7.93 -3.10
C TRP A 3 -2.29 6.55 -3.75
N PHE A 4 -3.20 6.25 -4.65
CA PHE A 4 -3.17 5.00 -5.40
C PHE A 4 -3.73 5.25 -6.79
N ASN A 5 -3.04 4.73 -7.81
CA ASN A 5 -3.46 4.86 -9.20
C ASN A 5 -3.82 3.48 -9.74
N PRO A 6 -5.11 3.16 -9.85
CA PRO A 6 -5.53 1.84 -10.33
C PRO A 6 -5.17 1.56 -11.78
N GLU A 7 -5.02 2.60 -12.60
CA GLU A 7 -4.62 2.42 -13.99
C GLU A 7 -3.19 1.95 -14.11
N LYS A 8 -2.31 2.52 -13.29
CA LYS A 8 -0.90 2.12 -13.26
C LYS A 8 -0.68 0.92 -12.36
N GLY A 9 -1.60 0.63 -11.46
CA GLY A 9 -1.55 -0.52 -10.60
C GLY A 9 -0.62 -0.38 -9.40
N TYR A 10 -0.40 0.83 -8.90
CA TYR A 10 0.42 1.03 -7.70
C TYR A 10 0.08 2.34 -6.99
N GLY A 11 0.60 2.46 -5.78
CA GLY A 11 0.47 3.68 -5.00
C GLY A 11 1.43 3.67 -3.84
N PHE A 12 1.27 4.64 -2.95
CA PHE A 12 2.12 4.79 -1.77
C PHE A 12 1.27 5.00 -0.52
N ILE A 13 1.72 4.41 0.56
CA ILE A 13 1.07 4.51 1.86
C ILE A 13 2.00 5.27 2.80
N ALA A 14 1.51 6.36 3.38
CA ALA A 14 2.25 7.09 4.40
C ALA A 14 2.13 6.33 5.72
N ARG A 15 3.25 6.22 6.44
CA ARG A 15 3.28 5.51 7.73
C ARG A 15 2.98 6.48 8.87
N ASP A 16 2.18 6.03 9.82
CA ASP A 16 1.83 6.83 10.99
C ASP A 16 3.06 7.20 11.83
N SER A 17 4.02 6.30 11.90
CA SER A 17 5.26 6.53 12.64
C SER A 17 6.21 7.49 11.94
N GLY A 18 5.86 7.97 10.77
CA GLY A 18 6.77 8.74 9.92
C GLY A 18 7.70 7.82 9.15
N GLY A 19 8.79 8.35 8.65
CA GLY A 19 9.71 7.57 7.86
C GLY A 19 9.30 7.51 6.39
N ARG A 20 9.85 6.54 5.66
CA ARG A 20 9.63 6.43 4.22
C ARG A 20 8.25 5.88 3.90
N ASP A 21 7.68 6.35 2.79
CA ASP A 21 6.42 5.82 2.30
C ASP A 21 6.60 4.35 1.89
N VAL A 22 5.51 3.60 1.98
CA VAL A 22 5.49 2.19 1.61
C VAL A 22 4.86 2.06 0.24
N PHE A 23 5.59 1.44 -0.69
CA PHE A 23 5.08 1.15 -2.02
C PHE A 23 4.06 0.02 -1.96
N VAL A 24 2.93 0.19 -2.62
CA VAL A 24 1.91 -0.86 -2.73
C VAL A 24 1.58 -1.12 -4.20
N HIS A 25 1.71 -2.36 -4.62
CA HIS A 25 1.34 -2.78 -5.97
C HIS A 25 -0.06 -3.40 -5.94
N ILE A 26 -0.79 -3.28 -7.05
CA ILE A 26 -2.16 -3.79 -7.13
C ILE A 26 -2.23 -5.29 -6.81
N SER A 27 -1.18 -6.04 -7.10
CA SER A 27 -1.13 -7.46 -6.77
C SER A 27 -1.24 -7.73 -5.28
N ALA A 28 -0.70 -6.83 -4.44
CA ALA A 28 -0.83 -6.96 -2.99
C ALA A 28 -2.28 -6.74 -2.56
N LEU A 29 -2.98 -5.83 -3.21
CA LEU A 29 -4.40 -5.60 -2.95
C LEU A 29 -5.25 -6.79 -3.38
N GLU A 30 -4.99 -7.33 -4.56
CA GLU A 30 -5.70 -8.50 -5.07
C GLU A 30 -5.50 -9.70 -4.16
N ARG A 31 -4.27 -9.91 -3.69
CA ARG A 31 -3.94 -10.99 -2.77
C ARG A 31 -4.69 -10.84 -1.45
N SER A 32 -4.96 -9.61 -1.06
CA SER A 32 -5.67 -9.29 0.18
C SER A 32 -7.19 -9.20 -0.01
N GLY A 33 -7.68 -9.36 -1.23
CA GLY A 33 -9.11 -9.28 -1.53
C GLY A 33 -9.64 -7.86 -1.63
N ILE A 34 -8.76 -6.89 -1.88
CA ILE A 34 -9.11 -5.48 -1.98
C ILE A 34 -9.01 -5.06 -3.44
N THR A 35 -10.04 -4.41 -3.97
CA THR A 35 -10.03 -3.97 -5.37
C THR A 35 -9.31 -2.66 -5.57
N THR A 36 -9.46 -1.73 -4.63
CA THR A 36 -8.81 -0.42 -4.72
C THR A 36 -8.79 0.24 -3.35
N LEU A 37 -7.97 1.28 -3.21
CA LEU A 37 -7.91 2.09 -2.00
C LEU A 37 -8.17 3.55 -2.34
N GLY A 38 -8.89 4.25 -1.47
CA GLY A 38 -9.11 5.68 -1.59
C GLY A 38 -8.04 6.48 -0.89
N GLU A 39 -7.86 7.74 -1.32
CA GLU A 39 -6.97 8.66 -0.62
C GLU A 39 -7.43 8.86 0.81
N GLY A 40 -6.48 8.89 1.72
CA GLY A 40 -6.77 9.10 3.13
C GLY A 40 -7.31 7.88 3.87
N GLN A 41 -7.56 6.79 3.18
CA GLN A 41 -8.06 5.58 3.81
C GLN A 41 -7.01 4.96 4.72
N GLU A 42 -7.41 4.59 5.94
CA GLU A 42 -6.51 3.93 6.88
C GLU A 42 -6.44 2.44 6.59
N VAL A 43 -5.24 1.91 6.60
CA VAL A 43 -5.00 0.51 6.32
C VAL A 43 -3.93 -0.03 7.26
N ILE A 44 -3.94 -1.34 7.45
CA ILE A 44 -2.88 -2.06 8.15
C ILE A 44 -2.09 -2.80 7.09
N VAL A 45 -0.78 -2.62 7.08
CA VAL A 45 0.07 -3.24 6.07
C VAL A 45 1.16 -4.08 6.71
N ASP A 46 1.47 -5.20 6.05
CA ASP A 46 2.66 -5.98 6.35
C ASP A 46 3.74 -5.50 5.40
N VAL A 47 4.83 -4.97 5.94
CA VAL A 47 5.87 -4.31 5.17
C VAL A 47 7.09 -5.23 5.06
N VAL A 48 7.64 -5.31 3.85
CA VAL A 48 8.89 -6.02 3.60
C VAL A 48 9.82 -5.10 2.82
N GLU A 49 11.12 -5.35 2.89
CA GLU A 49 12.08 -4.64 2.07
C GLU A 49 12.10 -5.25 0.67
N GLY A 50 11.75 -4.42 -0.31
CA GLY A 50 11.82 -4.80 -1.70
C GLY A 50 13.00 -4.15 -2.40
N ARG A 51 13.07 -4.34 -3.71
CA ARG A 51 14.17 -3.79 -4.51
C ARG A 51 14.22 -2.27 -4.52
N LYS A 52 13.05 -1.64 -4.41
CA LYS A 52 12.93 -0.17 -4.49
C LYS A 52 12.71 0.46 -3.13
N GLY A 53 12.82 -0.31 -2.06
CA GLY A 53 12.58 0.15 -0.71
C GLY A 53 11.48 -0.65 -0.03
N LEU A 54 10.72 -0.01 0.84
CA LEU A 54 9.67 -0.69 1.58
C LEU A 54 8.47 -0.96 0.69
N GLU A 55 7.98 -2.19 0.73
CA GLU A 55 6.83 -2.63 -0.05
C GLU A 55 5.78 -3.27 0.85
N ALA A 56 4.51 -3.07 0.51
CA ALA A 56 3.42 -3.73 1.20
C ALA A 56 3.27 -5.15 0.66
N ALA A 57 3.50 -6.15 1.52
CA ALA A 57 3.28 -7.55 1.17
C ALA A 57 1.80 -7.91 1.28
N ARG A 58 1.11 -7.34 2.26
CA ARG A 58 -0.32 -7.49 2.46
C ARG A 58 -0.92 -6.20 2.96
N VAL A 59 -2.19 -5.97 2.63
CA VAL A 59 -2.93 -4.81 3.07
C VAL A 59 -4.25 -5.26 3.66
N ARG A 60 -4.63 -4.68 4.80
CA ARG A 60 -5.93 -4.92 5.41
C ARG A 60 -6.60 -3.59 5.70
N LEU A 61 -7.92 -3.55 5.54
CA LEU A 61 -8.70 -2.38 5.91
C LEU A 61 -8.88 -2.34 7.43
N VAL A 62 -8.85 -1.14 7.97
CA VAL A 62 -9.10 -0.94 9.39
C VAL A 62 -10.58 -1.11 9.70
#